data_0db2d791a3d1dd5cd4d8c14f53a2ea4e
#
_entry.id   0db2d791a3d1dd5cd4d8c14f53a2ea4e
#
_cell.length_a   1.000
_cell.length_b   1.000
_cell.length_c   1.000
_cell.angle_alpha   90.00
_cell.angle_beta   90.00
_cell.angle_gamma   90.00
#
_symmetry.space_group_name_H-M   'P 1'
#
loop_
_entity.id
_entity.type
_entity.pdbx_description
1 polymer ?
#
loop_
_entity_poly.entity_id
_entity_poly.type
_entity_poly.pdbx_seq_one_letter_code
_entity_poly.pdbx_strand_id
1 'polypeptide(L)'
;MGELGEFGLIAALSGWLPRDPRALVGIGDDAAVLAAPDGRVVATTDFLLEGRHFRRDWSSAGDVGRKAAARSLADVAAMGAEPTGLLVALAAPPDLPVSWARELAAGLAAECARAGASVIGGDTARASCVLLAVSGLGDLAGRTPVLRSGAAAGDRVAVAGPLGHSAAGLALLSAGMAGRSAGLSGRPAAAPLVAAHLRPTPPYDAGPEAASLGATAMIDISDGLLADLGHIADASGVLIDVATDRLGPGEPLIAAARAVAGARRHDCSGRTDRGTTAGSGGSPRDEALRWVLTGGEDHCLVATFPPGVALPPGWRVIGEVRPGRGMRVDGREWAGATGWDHFAPG
;
A
#
# COMPACT_ATOMS: atom_id res chain seq x y z
N MET A 1 -10.88 -26.47 1.59
CA MET A 1 -10.39 -26.50 0.19
C MET A 1 -10.07 -27.92 -0.28
N GLY A 2 -9.39 -28.73 0.50
CA GLY A 2 -9.00 -30.10 0.09
C GLY A 2 -10.13 -31.00 -0.37
N GLU A 3 -11.36 -30.84 0.13
CA GLU A 3 -12.52 -31.62 -0.27
C GLU A 3 -13.04 -31.31 -1.69
N LEU A 4 -12.85 -30.07 -2.17
CA LEU A 4 -13.28 -29.66 -3.52
C LEU A 4 -12.26 -30.01 -4.61
N GLY A 5 -11.00 -30.26 -4.22
CA GLY A 5 -9.89 -30.29 -5.15
C GLY A 5 -9.66 -28.94 -5.85
N GLU A 6 -8.66 -28.89 -6.72
CA GLU A 6 -8.24 -27.67 -7.42
C GLU A 6 -9.36 -27.11 -8.33
N PHE A 7 -9.85 -27.90 -9.26
CA PHE A 7 -10.88 -27.46 -10.22
C PHE A 7 -12.21 -27.10 -9.56
N GLY A 8 -12.58 -27.81 -8.49
CA GLY A 8 -13.77 -27.48 -7.71
C GLY A 8 -13.63 -26.15 -6.97
N LEU A 9 -12.43 -25.82 -6.48
CA LEU A 9 -12.14 -24.53 -5.87
C LEU A 9 -12.18 -23.41 -6.90
N ILE A 10 -11.51 -23.56 -8.04
CA ILE A 10 -11.52 -22.58 -9.14
C ILE A 10 -12.96 -22.30 -9.60
N ALA A 11 -13.77 -23.32 -9.82
CA ALA A 11 -15.17 -23.17 -10.20
C ALA A 11 -15.98 -22.40 -9.14
N ALA A 12 -15.75 -22.69 -7.85
CA ALA A 12 -16.43 -22.00 -6.75
C ALA A 12 -16.01 -20.53 -6.63
N LEU A 13 -14.78 -20.16 -6.98
CA LEU A 13 -14.28 -18.78 -6.93
C LEU A 13 -14.67 -17.97 -8.17
N SER A 14 -14.64 -18.57 -9.36
CA SER A 14 -14.97 -17.92 -10.63
C SER A 14 -16.36 -17.28 -10.66
N GLY A 15 -17.32 -17.86 -9.94
CA GLY A 15 -18.67 -17.30 -9.82
C GLY A 15 -18.76 -16.00 -9.01
N TRP A 16 -17.72 -15.64 -8.24
CA TRP A 16 -17.64 -14.41 -7.44
C TRP A 16 -16.82 -13.30 -8.08
N LEU A 17 -16.14 -13.60 -9.18
CA LEU A 17 -15.26 -12.67 -9.88
C LEU A 17 -15.99 -12.11 -11.10
N PRO A 18 -16.27 -10.81 -11.15
CA PRO A 18 -16.93 -10.19 -12.29
C PRO A 18 -16.04 -10.28 -13.54
N ARG A 19 -16.68 -10.41 -14.71
CA ARG A 19 -16.00 -10.38 -16.00
C ARG A 19 -15.78 -8.94 -16.44
N ASP A 20 -14.58 -8.64 -16.92
CA ASP A 20 -14.25 -7.33 -17.52
C ASP A 20 -14.34 -7.45 -19.04
N PRO A 21 -14.97 -6.47 -19.74
CA PRO A 21 -15.02 -6.46 -21.21
C PRO A 21 -13.63 -6.44 -21.89
N ARG A 22 -12.60 -5.97 -21.21
CA ARG A 22 -11.21 -5.96 -21.70
C ARG A 22 -10.54 -7.32 -21.63
N ALA A 23 -11.03 -8.21 -20.78
CA ALA A 23 -10.60 -9.61 -20.76
C ALA A 23 -11.32 -10.37 -21.86
N LEU A 24 -10.71 -10.48 -23.03
CA LEU A 24 -11.24 -11.16 -24.21
C LEU A 24 -11.37 -12.66 -23.97
N VAL A 25 -10.42 -13.24 -23.21
CA VAL A 25 -10.47 -14.57 -22.61
C VAL A 25 -10.11 -14.42 -21.14
N GLY A 26 -10.96 -14.93 -20.26
CA GLY A 26 -10.75 -14.84 -18.80
C GLY A 26 -10.52 -16.22 -18.17
N ILE A 27 -10.97 -16.37 -16.91
CA ILE A 27 -10.82 -17.59 -16.11
C ILE A 27 -11.55 -18.75 -16.80
N GLY A 28 -10.86 -19.90 -16.92
CA GLY A 28 -11.41 -21.16 -17.46
C GLY A 28 -10.71 -21.70 -18.69
N ASP A 29 -9.69 -21.02 -19.20
CA ASP A 29 -8.80 -21.48 -20.27
C ASP A 29 -7.37 -21.52 -19.76
N ASP A 30 -6.41 -22.03 -20.55
CA ASP A 30 -4.99 -22.14 -20.16
C ASP A 30 -4.34 -20.80 -19.84
N ALA A 31 -4.82 -19.72 -20.46
CA ALA A 31 -4.36 -18.36 -20.21
C ALA A 31 -5.45 -17.32 -20.45
N ALA A 32 -5.34 -16.16 -19.81
CA ALA A 32 -6.18 -15.01 -20.07
C ALA A 32 -5.66 -14.22 -21.29
N VAL A 33 -6.58 -13.59 -22.03
CA VAL A 33 -6.26 -12.63 -23.11
C VAL A 33 -6.82 -11.28 -22.72
N LEU A 34 -5.96 -10.28 -22.50
CA LEU A 34 -6.33 -8.92 -22.16
C LEU A 34 -6.07 -7.99 -23.36
N ALA A 35 -7.00 -7.09 -23.64
CA ALA A 35 -6.80 -6.07 -24.66
C ALA A 35 -5.68 -5.10 -24.25
N ALA A 36 -4.79 -4.80 -25.18
CA ALA A 36 -3.72 -3.80 -25.06
C ALA A 36 -3.84 -2.81 -26.22
N PRO A 37 -4.74 -1.80 -26.14
CA PRO A 37 -5.13 -0.97 -27.30
C PRO A 37 -3.97 -0.16 -27.91
N ASP A 38 -2.98 0.25 -27.12
CA ASP A 38 -1.80 0.99 -27.59
C ASP A 38 -0.57 0.10 -27.83
N GLY A 39 -0.73 -1.22 -27.76
CA GLY A 39 0.36 -2.20 -27.96
C GLY A 39 1.34 -2.30 -26.79
N ARG A 40 1.06 -1.67 -25.64
CA ARG A 40 1.89 -1.68 -24.43
C ARG A 40 1.07 -2.16 -23.24
N VAL A 41 1.72 -2.85 -22.30
CA VAL A 41 1.12 -3.29 -21.04
C VAL A 41 2.05 -2.89 -19.90
N VAL A 42 1.54 -2.20 -18.90
CA VAL A 42 2.22 -2.04 -17.62
C VAL A 42 1.99 -3.31 -16.80
N ALA A 43 3.03 -3.86 -16.21
CA ALA A 43 2.95 -5.08 -15.41
C ALA A 43 3.81 -4.97 -14.17
N THR A 44 3.28 -5.46 -13.04
CA THR A 44 3.94 -5.59 -11.74
C THR A 44 3.61 -6.90 -11.08
N THR A 45 4.28 -7.26 -10.00
CA THR A 45 3.93 -8.41 -9.17
C THR A 45 4.35 -8.19 -7.72
N ASP A 46 3.45 -8.58 -6.79
CA ASP A 46 3.64 -8.50 -5.35
C ASP A 46 3.37 -9.82 -4.65
N PHE A 47 4.00 -10.00 -3.49
CA PHE A 47 3.68 -11.07 -2.55
C PHE A 47 2.94 -10.56 -1.33
N LEU A 48 1.95 -11.32 -0.88
CA LEU A 48 1.28 -11.13 0.41
C LEU A 48 1.39 -12.44 1.21
N LEU A 49 2.21 -12.44 2.26
CA LEU A 49 2.55 -13.62 3.07
C LEU A 49 1.93 -13.51 4.46
N GLU A 50 1.22 -14.58 4.89
CA GLU A 50 0.69 -14.72 6.25
C GLU A 50 1.83 -14.68 7.28
N GLY A 51 1.60 -13.95 8.37
CA GLY A 51 2.59 -13.73 9.43
C GLY A 51 3.57 -12.60 9.16
N ARG A 52 3.67 -12.13 7.90
CA ARG A 52 4.53 -11.00 7.50
C ARG A 52 3.70 -9.76 7.12
N HIS A 53 2.84 -9.88 6.13
CA HIS A 53 2.07 -8.76 5.57
C HIS A 53 0.64 -8.69 6.12
N PHE A 54 0.13 -9.79 6.65
CA PHE A 54 -1.15 -9.89 7.33
C PHE A 54 -1.17 -11.02 8.35
N ARG A 55 -2.14 -10.98 9.26
CA ARG A 55 -2.44 -12.03 10.23
C ARG A 55 -3.93 -12.32 10.21
N ARG A 56 -4.32 -13.61 10.23
CA ARG A 56 -5.74 -14.01 10.21
C ARG A 56 -6.51 -13.69 11.49
N ASP A 57 -5.81 -13.43 12.61
CA ASP A 57 -6.42 -12.95 13.86
C ASP A 57 -6.70 -11.43 13.82
N TRP A 58 -6.09 -10.69 12.88
CA TRP A 58 -6.34 -9.27 12.64
C TRP A 58 -7.29 -9.04 11.45
N SER A 59 -7.03 -9.71 10.33
CA SER A 59 -7.68 -9.49 9.03
C SER A 59 -8.74 -10.54 8.75
N SER A 60 -9.88 -10.15 8.22
CA SER A 60 -10.79 -11.07 7.53
C SER A 60 -10.18 -11.49 6.18
N ALA A 61 -10.71 -12.54 5.58
CA ALA A 61 -10.30 -12.94 4.23
C ALA A 61 -10.59 -11.84 3.21
N GLY A 62 -11.70 -11.12 3.38
CA GLY A 62 -12.04 -9.98 2.52
C GLY A 62 -11.05 -8.82 2.65
N ASP A 63 -10.56 -8.53 3.88
CA ASP A 63 -9.49 -7.52 4.08
C ASP A 63 -8.20 -7.95 3.36
N VAL A 64 -7.82 -9.24 3.48
CA VAL A 64 -6.63 -9.79 2.81
C VAL A 64 -6.76 -9.68 1.30
N GLY A 65 -7.93 -10.01 0.72
CA GLY A 65 -8.19 -9.88 -0.71
C GLY A 65 -8.09 -8.43 -1.18
N ARG A 66 -8.69 -7.49 -0.46
CA ARG A 66 -8.59 -6.06 -0.78
C ARG A 66 -7.15 -5.56 -0.69
N LYS A 67 -6.43 -5.90 0.38
CA LYS A 67 -5.02 -5.51 0.56
C LYS A 67 -4.15 -6.05 -0.57
N ALA A 68 -4.32 -7.32 -0.95
CA ALA A 68 -3.56 -7.95 -2.01
C ALA A 68 -3.76 -7.26 -3.36
N ALA A 69 -5.01 -6.94 -3.73
CA ALA A 69 -5.30 -6.20 -4.96
C ALA A 69 -4.78 -4.77 -4.91
N ALA A 70 -4.96 -4.06 -3.78
CA ALA A 70 -4.61 -2.66 -3.63
C ALA A 70 -3.12 -2.39 -3.89
N ARG A 71 -2.24 -3.25 -3.40
CA ARG A 71 -0.79 -3.13 -3.59
C ARG A 71 -0.41 -3.11 -5.07
N SER A 72 -0.71 -4.18 -5.78
CA SER A 72 -0.35 -4.29 -7.21
C SER A 72 -1.05 -3.27 -8.11
N LEU A 73 -2.30 -2.87 -7.76
CA LEU A 73 -3.01 -1.84 -8.53
C LEU A 73 -2.44 -0.43 -8.26
N ALA A 74 -1.88 -0.18 -7.06
CA ALA A 74 -1.18 1.07 -6.75
C ALA A 74 0.10 1.23 -7.59
N ASP A 75 0.89 0.17 -7.76
CA ASP A 75 2.07 0.17 -8.63
C ASP A 75 1.71 0.53 -10.08
N VAL A 76 0.62 -0.06 -10.58
CA VAL A 76 0.13 0.25 -11.94
C VAL A 76 -0.23 1.72 -12.05
N ALA A 77 -0.98 2.26 -11.07
CA ALA A 77 -1.34 3.68 -11.04
C ALA A 77 -0.10 4.58 -10.91
N ALA A 78 0.92 4.17 -10.14
CA ALA A 78 2.17 4.91 -9.99
C ALA A 78 2.97 5.07 -11.29
N MET A 79 2.70 4.22 -12.30
CA MET A 79 3.24 4.37 -13.65
C MET A 79 2.43 5.34 -14.55
N GLY A 80 1.36 5.96 -14.03
CA GLY A 80 0.44 6.79 -14.80
C GLY A 80 -0.53 5.98 -15.66
N ALA A 81 -0.68 4.68 -15.38
CA ALA A 81 -1.54 3.76 -16.10
C ALA A 81 -2.88 3.54 -15.39
N GLU A 82 -3.89 3.17 -16.15
CA GLU A 82 -5.17 2.68 -15.65
C GLU A 82 -5.05 1.19 -15.36
N PRO A 83 -5.36 0.73 -14.14
CA PRO A 83 -5.43 -0.71 -13.84
C PRO A 83 -6.43 -1.42 -14.74
N THR A 84 -6.10 -2.63 -15.22
CA THR A 84 -6.98 -3.38 -16.13
C THR A 84 -7.24 -4.80 -15.66
N GLY A 85 -6.26 -5.49 -15.09
CA GLY A 85 -6.44 -6.87 -14.69
C GLY A 85 -5.47 -7.33 -13.60
N LEU A 86 -5.87 -8.37 -12.88
CA LEU A 86 -5.03 -9.10 -11.93
C LEU A 86 -4.96 -10.57 -12.28
N LEU A 87 -3.75 -11.13 -12.17
CA LEU A 87 -3.53 -12.58 -12.04
C LEU A 87 -3.21 -12.88 -10.57
N VAL A 88 -3.86 -13.89 -9.99
CA VAL A 88 -3.74 -14.20 -8.55
C VAL A 88 -3.34 -15.65 -8.35
N ALA A 89 -2.12 -15.90 -7.92
CA ALA A 89 -1.70 -17.22 -7.45
C ALA A 89 -1.92 -17.31 -5.94
N LEU A 90 -2.72 -18.30 -5.51
CA LEU A 90 -3.03 -18.57 -4.10
C LEU A 90 -2.42 -19.88 -3.66
N ALA A 91 -1.46 -19.84 -2.73
CA ALA A 91 -1.01 -21.01 -2.01
C ALA A 91 -1.59 -21.01 -0.59
N ALA A 92 -2.18 -22.14 -0.15
CA ALA A 92 -2.90 -22.19 1.12
C ALA A 92 -2.89 -23.59 1.78
N PRO A 93 -3.08 -23.68 3.11
CA PRO A 93 -3.28 -24.93 3.80
C PRO A 93 -4.54 -25.67 3.32
N PRO A 94 -4.49 -27.02 3.19
CA PRO A 94 -5.61 -27.79 2.66
C PRO A 94 -6.85 -27.80 3.56
N ASP A 95 -6.67 -27.52 4.84
CA ASP A 95 -7.73 -27.40 5.86
C ASP A 95 -8.37 -26.02 5.92
N LEU A 96 -7.86 -25.04 5.14
CA LEU A 96 -8.47 -23.71 5.09
C LEU A 96 -9.90 -23.80 4.54
N PRO A 97 -10.91 -23.22 5.23
CA PRO A 97 -12.30 -23.30 4.78
C PRO A 97 -12.51 -22.69 3.38
N VAL A 98 -13.37 -23.32 2.57
CA VAL A 98 -13.78 -22.75 1.27
C VAL A 98 -14.46 -21.39 1.43
N SER A 99 -15.19 -21.18 2.53
CA SER A 99 -15.79 -19.86 2.86
C SER A 99 -14.73 -18.76 2.97
N TRP A 100 -13.54 -19.07 3.51
CA TRP A 100 -12.42 -18.12 3.56
C TRP A 100 -11.95 -17.72 2.17
N ALA A 101 -11.81 -18.70 1.24
CA ALA A 101 -11.41 -18.40 -0.14
C ALA A 101 -12.47 -17.58 -0.90
N ARG A 102 -13.76 -17.85 -0.66
CA ARG A 102 -14.85 -17.04 -1.24
C ARG A 102 -14.84 -15.61 -0.74
N GLU A 103 -14.62 -15.41 0.55
CA GLU A 103 -14.49 -14.07 1.14
C GLU A 103 -13.26 -13.33 0.60
N LEU A 104 -12.11 -14.03 0.42
CA LEU A 104 -10.92 -13.51 -0.23
C LEU A 104 -11.22 -13.03 -1.65
N ALA A 105 -11.89 -13.88 -2.46
CA ALA A 105 -12.27 -13.54 -3.83
C ALA A 105 -13.21 -12.34 -3.89
N ALA A 106 -14.18 -12.25 -2.96
CA ALA A 106 -15.04 -11.08 -2.85
C ALA A 106 -14.26 -9.80 -2.50
N GLY A 107 -13.25 -9.91 -1.64
CA GLY A 107 -12.34 -8.79 -1.32
C GLY A 107 -11.53 -8.32 -2.53
N LEU A 108 -10.94 -9.26 -3.28
CA LEU A 108 -10.23 -8.98 -4.54
C LEU A 108 -11.16 -8.27 -5.54
N ALA A 109 -12.35 -8.83 -5.76
CA ALA A 109 -13.35 -8.26 -6.68
C ALA A 109 -13.77 -6.84 -6.26
N ALA A 110 -13.99 -6.61 -4.97
CA ALA A 110 -14.40 -5.29 -4.47
C ALA A 110 -13.31 -4.23 -4.67
N GLU A 111 -12.04 -4.57 -4.50
CA GLU A 111 -10.94 -3.63 -4.72
C GLU A 111 -10.68 -3.41 -6.22
N CYS A 112 -10.73 -4.47 -7.03
CA CYS A 112 -10.67 -4.36 -8.48
C CYS A 112 -11.75 -3.42 -9.03
N ALA A 113 -12.99 -3.53 -8.54
CA ALA A 113 -14.09 -2.66 -8.96
C ALA A 113 -13.83 -1.17 -8.66
N ARG A 114 -13.13 -0.86 -7.55
CA ARG A 114 -12.71 0.52 -7.22
C ARG A 114 -11.68 1.07 -8.20
N ALA A 115 -10.79 0.21 -8.67
CA ALA A 115 -9.72 0.57 -9.61
C ALA A 115 -10.13 0.46 -11.09
N GLY A 116 -11.37 0.03 -11.38
CA GLY A 116 -11.80 -0.27 -12.74
C GLY A 116 -11.13 -1.49 -13.35
N ALA A 117 -10.63 -2.43 -12.55
CA ALA A 117 -9.95 -3.64 -12.97
C ALA A 117 -10.77 -4.90 -12.66
N SER A 118 -10.26 -6.08 -13.05
CA SER A 118 -10.85 -7.37 -12.69
C SER A 118 -9.79 -8.45 -12.48
N VAL A 119 -10.13 -9.50 -11.73
CA VAL A 119 -9.30 -10.72 -11.69
C VAL A 119 -9.56 -11.50 -12.97
N ILE A 120 -8.53 -11.71 -13.79
CA ILE A 120 -8.64 -12.34 -15.12
C ILE A 120 -8.11 -13.77 -15.16
N GLY A 121 -7.38 -14.19 -14.12
CA GLY A 121 -6.82 -15.53 -14.05
C GLY A 121 -6.03 -15.74 -12.76
N GLY A 122 -5.41 -16.90 -12.63
CA GLY A 122 -4.59 -17.23 -11.47
C GLY A 122 -4.26 -18.71 -11.40
N ASP A 123 -3.73 -19.11 -10.25
CA ASP A 123 -3.32 -20.48 -9.95
C ASP A 123 -3.59 -20.81 -8.49
N THR A 124 -3.66 -22.10 -8.14
CA THR A 124 -3.82 -22.54 -6.76
C THR A 124 -2.84 -23.65 -6.41
N ALA A 125 -2.22 -23.56 -5.24
CA ALA A 125 -1.29 -24.56 -4.76
C ALA A 125 -1.49 -24.85 -3.26
N ARG A 126 -1.00 -26.02 -2.82
CA ARG A 126 -0.94 -26.36 -1.39
C ARG A 126 0.31 -25.74 -0.76
N ALA A 127 0.14 -25.13 0.43
CA ALA A 127 1.24 -24.62 1.26
C ALA A 127 0.94 -24.80 2.75
N SER A 128 1.92 -24.51 3.62
CA SER A 128 1.76 -24.56 5.08
C SER A 128 1.16 -23.27 5.66
N CYS A 129 1.16 -22.18 4.90
CA CYS A 129 0.57 -20.88 5.26
C CYS A 129 -0.12 -20.28 4.04
N VAL A 130 -0.86 -19.20 4.24
CA VAL A 130 -1.47 -18.48 3.12
C VAL A 130 -0.43 -17.55 2.49
N LEU A 131 -0.23 -17.69 1.18
CA LEU A 131 0.57 -16.83 0.35
C LEU A 131 -0.24 -16.46 -0.91
N LEU A 132 -0.26 -15.18 -1.23
CA LEU A 132 -0.75 -14.68 -2.51
C LEU A 132 0.42 -14.08 -3.29
N ALA A 133 0.56 -14.44 -4.57
CA ALA A 133 1.31 -13.70 -5.55
C ALA A 133 0.31 -13.05 -6.50
N VAL A 134 0.35 -11.73 -6.59
CA VAL A 134 -0.61 -10.95 -7.38
C VAL A 134 0.15 -10.17 -8.44
N SER A 135 -0.17 -10.42 -9.71
CA SER A 135 0.39 -9.64 -10.81
C SER A 135 -0.66 -8.66 -11.31
N GLY A 136 -0.31 -7.37 -11.27
CA GLY A 136 -1.12 -6.26 -11.76
C GLY A 136 -0.80 -5.93 -13.21
N LEU A 137 -1.84 -5.70 -14.01
CA LEU A 137 -1.73 -5.26 -15.41
C LEU A 137 -2.44 -3.93 -15.59
N GLY A 138 -1.91 -3.07 -16.47
CA GLY A 138 -2.47 -1.75 -16.76
C GLY A 138 -2.24 -1.28 -18.18
N ASP A 139 -3.06 -0.28 -18.55
CA ASP A 139 -3.04 0.37 -19.85
C ASP A 139 -2.65 1.85 -19.67
N LEU A 140 -1.68 2.31 -20.43
CA LEU A 140 -1.29 3.73 -20.47
C LEU A 140 -2.27 4.59 -21.23
N ALA A 141 -3.18 4.00 -22.01
CA ALA A 141 -4.16 4.70 -22.86
C ALA A 141 -3.50 5.79 -23.72
N GLY A 142 -2.36 5.46 -24.33
CA GLY A 142 -1.58 6.38 -25.16
C GLY A 142 -0.64 7.33 -24.42
N ARG A 143 -0.75 7.44 -23.09
CA ARG A 143 0.14 8.31 -22.25
C ARG A 143 1.58 7.79 -22.23
N THR A 144 2.53 8.67 -21.92
CA THR A 144 3.90 8.29 -21.58
C THR A 144 3.90 7.78 -20.13
N PRO A 145 4.59 6.65 -19.81
CA PRO A 145 4.72 6.21 -18.44
C PRO A 145 5.47 7.25 -17.60
N VAL A 146 5.00 7.49 -16.38
CA VAL A 146 5.73 8.29 -15.41
C VAL A 146 6.70 7.36 -14.70
N LEU A 147 7.99 7.71 -14.69
CA LEU A 147 9.06 6.90 -14.13
C LEU A 147 9.48 7.46 -12.75
N ARG A 148 10.30 6.72 -12.02
CA ARG A 148 11.02 7.25 -10.85
C ARG A 148 12.10 8.25 -11.24
N SER A 149 12.62 8.17 -12.47
CA SER A 149 13.60 9.09 -13.05
C SER A 149 12.90 10.20 -13.84
N GLY A 150 13.34 11.43 -13.70
CA GLY A 150 12.80 12.58 -14.45
C GLY A 150 12.50 13.80 -13.58
N ALA A 151 12.57 13.67 -12.26
CA ALA A 151 12.47 14.82 -11.36
C ALA A 151 13.61 15.82 -11.63
N ALA A 152 13.27 17.11 -11.71
CA ALA A 152 14.21 18.17 -11.99
C ALA A 152 14.23 19.22 -10.87
N ALA A 153 15.40 19.85 -10.68
CA ALA A 153 15.52 20.93 -9.69
C ALA A 153 14.52 22.06 -10.00
N GLY A 154 13.76 22.48 -9.01
CA GLY A 154 12.66 23.43 -9.11
C GLY A 154 11.28 22.77 -9.14
N ASP A 155 11.17 21.47 -9.34
CA ASP A 155 9.92 20.74 -9.24
C ASP A 155 9.35 20.77 -7.82
N ARG A 156 8.03 20.75 -7.73
CA ARG A 156 7.31 20.59 -6.46
C ARG A 156 7.03 19.11 -6.22
N VAL A 157 7.26 18.65 -5.00
CA VAL A 157 6.88 17.31 -4.56
C VAL A 157 5.46 17.36 -4.00
N ALA A 158 4.55 16.54 -4.51
CA ALA A 158 3.17 16.48 -4.04
C ALA A 158 2.73 15.03 -3.80
N VAL A 159 1.81 14.85 -2.85
CA VAL A 159 1.24 13.54 -2.47
C VAL A 159 -0.27 13.55 -2.67
N ALA A 160 -0.80 12.43 -3.19
CA ALA A 160 -2.22 12.12 -3.24
C ALA A 160 -2.51 10.96 -2.28
N GLY A 161 -3.42 11.18 -1.33
CA GLY A 161 -3.81 10.20 -0.31
C GLY A 161 -3.27 10.51 1.10
N PRO A 162 -3.70 9.73 2.11
CA PRO A 162 -3.31 9.88 3.50
C PRO A 162 -1.96 9.23 3.79
N LEU A 163 -1.15 9.83 4.68
CA LEU A 163 0.16 9.34 5.09
C LEU A 163 0.17 8.90 6.55
N GLY A 164 0.87 7.80 6.86
CA GLY A 164 1.08 7.28 8.21
C GLY A 164 -0.13 6.55 8.79
N HIS A 165 -1.22 6.43 8.04
CA HIS A 165 -2.45 5.79 8.52
C HIS A 165 -2.26 4.28 8.71
N SER A 166 -1.61 3.61 7.77
CA SER A 166 -1.31 2.18 7.88
C SER A 166 -0.37 1.88 9.06
N ALA A 167 0.70 2.67 9.23
CA ALA A 167 1.62 2.51 10.34
C ALA A 167 0.96 2.73 11.71
N ALA A 168 0.08 3.71 11.84
CA ALA A 168 -0.71 3.93 13.04
C ALA A 168 -1.67 2.76 13.31
N GLY A 169 -2.32 2.22 12.27
CA GLY A 169 -3.17 1.04 12.36
C GLY A 169 -2.41 -0.20 12.83
N LEU A 170 -1.24 -0.44 12.26
CA LEU A 170 -0.33 -1.51 12.69
C LEU A 170 0.10 -1.37 14.15
N ALA A 171 0.45 -0.15 14.58
CA ALA A 171 0.83 0.12 15.96
C ALA A 171 -0.32 -0.18 16.95
N LEU A 172 -1.56 0.17 16.59
CA LEU A 172 -2.75 -0.14 17.39
C LEU A 172 -3.03 -1.64 17.46
N LEU A 173 -2.93 -2.36 16.34
CA LEU A 173 -3.07 -3.82 16.26
C LEU A 173 -2.00 -4.53 17.10
N SER A 174 -0.75 -4.12 16.95
CA SER A 174 0.40 -4.69 17.69
C SER A 174 0.33 -4.44 19.19
N ALA A 175 -0.28 -3.33 19.62
CA ALA A 175 -0.55 -3.05 21.02
C ALA A 175 -1.77 -3.80 21.59
N GLY A 176 -2.38 -4.71 20.83
CA GLY A 176 -3.58 -5.46 21.24
C GLY A 176 -4.82 -4.60 21.41
N MET A 177 -4.82 -3.37 20.86
CA MET A 177 -5.92 -2.40 21.04
C MET A 177 -7.01 -2.55 19.98
N ALA A 178 -6.82 -3.42 19.00
CA ALA A 178 -7.72 -3.76 17.92
C ALA A 178 -7.46 -5.19 17.45
N GLY A 179 -8.36 -5.74 16.63
CA GLY A 179 -8.27 -7.08 16.04
C GLY A 179 -9.62 -7.78 16.08
N ARG A 180 -9.75 -8.94 15.43
CA ARG A 180 -11.01 -9.70 15.35
C ARG A 180 -11.58 -10.08 16.74
N SER A 181 -10.70 -10.44 17.67
CA SER A 181 -11.08 -10.84 19.03
C SER A 181 -11.21 -9.68 20.01
N ALA A 182 -10.43 -8.60 19.84
CA ALA A 182 -10.45 -7.46 20.75
C ALA A 182 -11.57 -6.45 20.44
N GLY A 183 -12.04 -6.43 19.18
CA GLY A 183 -12.99 -5.43 18.70
C GLY A 183 -12.42 -4.00 18.74
N LEU A 184 -13.25 -3.03 18.37
CA LEU A 184 -12.93 -1.59 18.49
C LEU A 184 -13.81 -0.91 19.56
N SER A 185 -14.36 -1.70 20.49
CA SER A 185 -15.28 -1.22 21.52
C SER A 185 -14.66 -0.09 22.34
N GLY A 186 -15.31 1.07 22.30
CA GLY A 186 -14.86 2.27 23.03
C GLY A 186 -13.80 3.15 22.35
N ARG A 187 -13.39 2.85 21.10
CA ARG A 187 -12.36 3.63 20.37
C ARG A 187 -12.73 3.88 18.90
N PRO A 188 -13.81 4.57 18.61
CA PRO A 188 -14.27 4.79 17.23
C PRO A 188 -13.24 5.54 16.36
N ALA A 189 -12.42 6.41 16.95
CA ALA A 189 -11.37 7.14 16.23
C ALA A 189 -10.20 6.25 15.74
N ALA A 190 -10.03 5.04 16.30
CA ALA A 190 -9.00 4.09 15.86
C ALA A 190 -9.44 3.26 14.64
N ALA A 191 -10.75 3.12 14.41
CA ALA A 191 -11.30 2.28 13.34
C ALA A 191 -10.79 2.65 11.93
N PRO A 192 -10.72 3.92 11.52
CA PRO A 192 -10.20 4.29 10.20
C PRO A 192 -8.72 3.95 10.02
N LEU A 193 -7.90 4.10 11.06
CA LEU A 193 -6.46 3.80 11.00
C LEU A 193 -6.21 2.30 10.89
N VAL A 194 -6.92 1.51 11.70
CA VAL A 194 -6.88 0.04 11.60
C VAL A 194 -7.37 -0.42 10.23
N ALA A 195 -8.46 0.15 9.73
CA ALA A 195 -8.95 -0.14 8.40
C ALA A 195 -7.92 0.20 7.30
N ALA A 196 -7.20 1.31 7.42
CA ALA A 196 -6.16 1.69 6.47
C ALA A 196 -5.02 0.66 6.40
N HIS A 197 -4.63 0.07 7.54
CA HIS A 197 -3.65 -1.02 7.54
C HIS A 197 -4.20 -2.33 6.94
N LEU A 198 -5.42 -2.71 7.30
CA LEU A 198 -6.01 -3.98 6.87
C LEU A 198 -6.42 -3.98 5.39
N ARG A 199 -6.82 -2.82 4.88
CA ARG A 199 -7.31 -2.61 3.51
C ARG A 199 -7.00 -1.19 3.06
N PRO A 200 -5.79 -0.92 2.57
CA PRO A 200 -5.41 0.39 2.05
C PRO A 200 -6.34 0.82 0.91
N THR A 201 -6.42 2.12 0.70
CA THR A 201 -7.31 2.70 -0.31
C THR A 201 -6.53 3.63 -1.23
N PRO A 202 -5.71 3.08 -2.14
CA PRO A 202 -4.92 3.87 -3.07
C PRO A 202 -5.79 4.80 -3.92
N PRO A 203 -5.31 6.00 -4.28
CA PRO A 203 -5.99 6.92 -5.18
C PRO A 203 -5.67 6.58 -6.64
N TYR A 204 -6.25 5.50 -7.16
CA TYR A 204 -5.92 4.96 -8.50
C TYR A 204 -6.01 5.99 -9.62
N ASP A 205 -7.05 6.84 -9.59
CA ASP A 205 -7.27 7.88 -10.63
C ASP A 205 -6.19 8.97 -10.61
N ALA A 206 -5.51 9.16 -9.48
CA ALA A 206 -4.46 10.17 -9.35
C ALA A 206 -3.22 9.86 -10.20
N GLY A 207 -2.94 8.59 -10.50
CA GLY A 207 -1.83 8.19 -11.36
C GLY A 207 -1.98 8.70 -12.81
N PRO A 208 -3.02 8.29 -13.55
CA PRO A 208 -3.33 8.81 -14.87
C PRO A 208 -3.52 10.34 -14.90
N GLU A 209 -4.09 10.93 -13.85
CA GLU A 209 -4.22 12.37 -13.67
C GLU A 209 -2.84 13.04 -13.61
N ALA A 210 -1.92 12.53 -12.78
CA ALA A 210 -0.56 13.04 -12.68
C ALA A 210 0.19 12.97 -14.01
N ALA A 211 0.09 11.84 -14.72
CA ALA A 211 0.67 11.70 -16.06
C ALA A 211 0.14 12.75 -17.03
N SER A 212 -1.18 13.00 -17.01
CA SER A 212 -1.83 14.00 -17.87
C SER A 212 -1.45 15.44 -17.50
N LEU A 213 -1.13 15.70 -16.23
CA LEU A 213 -0.65 16.99 -15.73
C LEU A 213 0.84 17.22 -15.98
N GLY A 214 1.55 16.22 -16.51
CA GLY A 214 2.98 16.31 -16.80
C GLY A 214 3.86 16.09 -15.57
N ALA A 215 3.48 15.17 -14.70
CA ALA A 215 4.34 14.71 -13.61
C ALA A 215 5.72 14.26 -14.18
N THR A 216 6.80 14.74 -13.57
CA THR A 216 8.16 14.47 -14.03
C THR A 216 8.69 13.15 -13.45
N ALA A 217 8.29 12.79 -12.21
CA ALA A 217 8.52 11.47 -11.63
C ALA A 217 7.37 11.10 -10.70
N MET A 218 7.17 9.80 -10.46
CA MET A 218 6.13 9.28 -9.56
C MET A 218 6.52 7.91 -9.01
N ILE A 219 6.00 7.62 -7.81
CA ILE A 219 6.09 6.33 -7.13
C ILE A 219 4.88 6.18 -6.19
N ASP A 220 4.46 4.95 -5.85
CA ASP A 220 3.58 4.71 -4.72
C ASP A 220 4.37 4.69 -3.39
N ILE A 221 3.68 4.83 -2.27
CA ILE A 221 4.29 4.80 -0.94
C ILE A 221 4.01 3.44 -0.30
N SER A 222 4.93 2.51 -0.51
CA SER A 222 4.89 1.14 -0.01
C SER A 222 5.78 0.91 1.21
N ASP A 223 7.00 1.47 1.24
CA ASP A 223 7.97 1.28 2.31
C ASP A 223 8.06 2.49 3.26
N GLY A 224 7.55 3.63 2.84
CA GLY A 224 7.50 4.87 3.59
C GLY A 224 7.92 6.07 2.77
N LEU A 225 7.33 7.23 3.06
CA LEU A 225 7.52 8.45 2.25
C LEU A 225 8.99 8.78 1.97
N LEU A 226 9.86 8.71 2.98
CA LEU A 226 11.27 9.05 2.80
C LEU A 226 12.03 7.97 2.03
N ALA A 227 11.71 6.69 2.20
CA ALA A 227 12.32 5.60 1.43
C ALA A 227 11.95 5.71 -0.04
N ASP A 228 10.65 5.86 -0.34
CA ASP A 228 10.14 5.88 -1.69
C ASP A 228 10.54 7.16 -2.45
N LEU A 229 10.53 8.33 -1.79
CA LEU A 229 11.13 9.55 -2.34
C LEU A 229 12.64 9.44 -2.56
N GLY A 230 13.34 8.66 -1.72
CA GLY A 230 14.75 8.32 -1.90
C GLY A 230 15.00 7.65 -3.24
N HIS A 231 14.12 6.72 -3.66
CA HIS A 231 14.20 6.08 -4.98
C HIS A 231 14.04 7.08 -6.13
N ILE A 232 13.14 8.08 -6.00
CA ILE A 232 13.03 9.15 -6.99
C ILE A 232 14.31 10.00 -7.01
N ALA A 233 14.81 10.39 -5.83
CA ALA A 233 16.01 11.22 -5.72
C ALA A 233 17.23 10.55 -6.36
N ASP A 234 17.41 9.26 -6.10
CA ASP A 234 18.52 8.47 -6.66
C ASP A 234 18.36 8.27 -8.16
N ALA A 235 17.20 7.85 -8.64
CA ALA A 235 16.93 7.61 -10.05
C ALA A 235 17.04 8.89 -10.91
N SER A 236 16.69 10.04 -10.32
CA SER A 236 16.73 11.35 -11.00
C SER A 236 18.05 12.10 -10.77
N GLY A 237 18.88 11.68 -9.81
CA GLY A 237 20.14 12.35 -9.46
C GLY A 237 19.95 13.73 -8.82
N VAL A 238 18.91 13.91 -8.03
CA VAL A 238 18.50 15.18 -7.42
C VAL A 238 18.48 15.10 -5.88
N LEU A 239 18.34 16.26 -5.23
CA LEU A 239 18.03 16.39 -3.81
C LEU A 239 16.52 16.64 -3.66
N ILE A 240 15.83 15.88 -2.82
CA ILE A 240 14.44 16.14 -2.44
C ILE A 240 14.40 16.66 -1.01
N ASP A 241 13.75 17.79 -0.78
CA ASP A 241 13.58 18.40 0.55
C ASP A 241 12.10 18.44 0.93
N VAL A 242 11.74 17.68 1.98
CA VAL A 242 10.38 17.53 2.48
C VAL A 242 10.14 18.51 3.61
N ALA A 243 9.04 19.24 3.60
CA ALA A 243 8.67 20.24 4.59
C ALA A 243 7.64 19.68 5.59
N THR A 244 8.02 19.51 6.86
CA THR A 244 7.16 18.91 7.89
C THR A 244 5.98 19.76 8.29
N ASP A 245 6.04 21.07 8.13
CA ASP A 245 4.91 21.98 8.33
C ASP A 245 3.74 21.72 7.37
N ARG A 246 4.04 21.18 6.19
CA ARG A 246 3.06 20.77 5.16
C ARG A 246 2.55 19.34 5.35
N LEU A 247 3.23 18.55 6.19
CA LEU A 247 2.92 17.15 6.47
C LEU A 247 2.24 16.92 7.81
N GLY A 248 2.03 17.95 8.62
CA GLY A 248 1.61 17.85 10.01
C GLY A 248 0.63 16.72 10.29
N PRO A 249 0.98 15.77 11.20
CA PRO A 249 0.08 14.67 11.53
C PRO A 249 -1.23 15.21 12.08
N GLY A 250 -2.35 14.73 11.53
CA GLY A 250 -3.68 15.08 12.03
C GLY A 250 -3.93 14.54 13.44
N GLU A 251 -4.94 15.09 14.13
CA GLU A 251 -5.31 14.65 15.49
C GLU A 251 -5.56 13.14 15.60
N PRO A 252 -6.13 12.43 14.60
CA PRO A 252 -6.28 10.96 14.67
C PRO A 252 -4.96 10.21 14.87
N LEU A 253 -3.88 10.61 14.18
CA LEU A 253 -2.55 9.99 14.34
C LEU A 253 -1.95 10.30 15.71
N ILE A 254 -2.07 11.55 16.18
CA ILE A 254 -1.57 11.97 17.50
C ILE A 254 -2.32 11.23 18.62
N ALA A 255 -3.63 11.08 18.49
CA ALA A 255 -4.44 10.34 19.45
C ALA A 255 -4.07 8.84 19.49
N ALA A 256 -3.81 8.23 18.32
CA ALA A 256 -3.32 6.86 18.24
C ALA A 256 -1.94 6.71 18.90
N ALA A 257 -1.01 7.64 18.66
CA ALA A 257 0.32 7.63 19.28
C ALA A 257 0.23 7.76 20.83
N ARG A 258 -0.65 8.64 21.33
CA ARG A 258 -0.95 8.74 22.77
C ARG A 258 -1.47 7.43 23.36
N ALA A 259 -2.39 6.78 22.65
CA ALA A 259 -3.00 5.52 23.08
C ALA A 259 -1.96 4.40 23.16
N VAL A 260 -1.14 4.23 22.11
CA VAL A 260 -0.07 3.23 22.05
C VAL A 260 0.97 3.45 23.16
N ALA A 261 1.39 4.71 23.39
CA ALA A 261 2.32 5.05 24.46
C ALA A 261 1.75 4.75 25.87
N GLY A 262 0.43 4.91 26.05
CA GLY A 262 -0.27 4.55 27.28
C GLY A 262 -0.29 3.04 27.54
N ALA A 263 -0.56 2.23 26.52
CA ALA A 263 -0.58 0.77 26.60
C ALA A 263 0.79 0.19 26.97
N ARG A 264 1.88 0.68 26.35
CA ARG A 264 3.25 0.27 26.66
C ARG A 264 3.65 0.55 28.12
N ARG A 265 3.16 1.63 28.72
CA ARG A 265 3.43 1.95 30.14
C ARG A 265 2.72 1.01 31.12
N HIS A 266 1.55 0.50 30.77
CA HIS A 266 0.81 -0.46 31.62
C HIS A 266 1.46 -1.85 31.60
N ASP A 267 2.02 -2.28 30.49
CA ASP A 267 2.70 -3.57 30.36
C ASP A 267 4.07 -3.58 31.09
N CYS A 268 4.80 -2.47 31.13
CA CYS A 268 6.08 -2.33 31.82
C CYS A 268 5.97 -2.29 33.35
N SER A 269 4.80 -2.14 33.95
CA SER A 269 4.63 -2.13 35.40
C SER A 269 4.71 -3.53 36.06
N GLY A 270 4.82 -4.61 35.26
CA GLY A 270 4.87 -6.00 35.69
C GLY A 270 6.16 -6.80 35.41
N ARG A 271 7.13 -6.28 34.67
CA ARG A 271 8.39 -6.98 34.36
C ARG A 271 9.57 -6.01 34.23
N THR A 272 10.53 -6.13 35.15
CA THR A 272 11.87 -5.54 35.01
C THR A 272 12.68 -6.41 34.06
N ASP A 273 12.51 -6.28 32.76
CA ASP A 273 13.43 -6.86 31.80
C ASP A 273 14.38 -5.77 31.27
N ARG A 274 15.66 -5.90 31.71
CA ARG A 274 16.76 -5.03 31.29
C ARG A 274 17.27 -5.55 29.96
N GLY A 275 16.81 -5.01 28.85
CA GLY A 275 17.44 -5.40 27.58
C GLY A 275 16.75 -5.07 26.28
N THR A 276 15.72 -4.20 26.23
CA THR A 276 15.22 -3.69 24.95
C THR A 276 15.46 -2.20 24.87
N THR A 277 16.12 -1.77 23.81
CA THR A 277 16.44 -0.38 23.48
C THR A 277 15.22 0.51 23.70
N ALA A 278 15.37 1.45 24.63
CA ALA A 278 14.38 2.48 24.94
C ALA A 278 13.93 3.17 23.65
N GLY A 279 12.65 3.01 23.31
CA GLY A 279 12.02 3.82 22.28
C GLY A 279 12.24 5.29 22.64
N SER A 280 12.78 6.06 21.69
CA SER A 280 13.08 7.49 21.81
C SER A 280 11.93 8.21 22.51
N GLY A 281 12.25 8.94 23.60
CA GLY A 281 11.31 9.68 24.44
C GLY A 281 10.68 10.91 23.76
N GLY A 282 10.22 10.77 22.52
CA GLY A 282 9.54 11.79 21.73
C GLY A 282 8.08 11.98 22.18
N SER A 283 7.52 13.15 21.88
CA SER A 283 6.10 13.43 22.12
C SER A 283 5.20 12.54 21.24
N PRO A 284 3.90 12.36 21.57
CA PRO A 284 2.95 11.70 20.68
C PRO A 284 2.87 12.32 19.27
N ARG A 285 3.17 13.62 19.16
CA ARG A 285 3.24 14.33 17.88
C ARG A 285 4.47 13.89 17.07
N ASP A 286 5.61 13.69 17.72
CA ASP A 286 6.84 13.23 17.05
C ASP A 286 6.69 11.79 16.56
N GLU A 287 6.04 10.94 17.35
CA GLU A 287 5.72 9.56 16.92
C GLU A 287 4.75 9.54 15.73
N ALA A 288 3.70 10.35 15.77
CA ALA A 288 2.76 10.47 14.67
C ALA A 288 3.43 11.05 13.40
N LEU A 289 4.35 12.01 13.54
CA LEU A 289 5.14 12.51 12.42
C LEU A 289 6.08 11.45 11.87
N ARG A 290 6.67 10.62 12.70
CA ARG A 290 7.48 9.47 12.27
C ARG A 290 6.66 8.52 11.41
N TRP A 291 5.43 8.16 11.81
CA TRP A 291 4.54 7.35 10.98
C TRP A 291 4.25 7.97 9.61
N VAL A 292 4.09 9.30 9.55
CA VAL A 292 3.89 10.02 8.28
C VAL A 292 5.13 9.94 7.38
N LEU A 293 6.33 10.05 7.96
CA LEU A 293 7.58 10.10 7.21
C LEU A 293 8.11 8.72 6.80
N THR A 294 7.95 7.72 7.66
CA THR A 294 8.62 6.41 7.50
C THR A 294 7.67 5.22 7.55
N GLY A 295 6.37 5.45 7.73
CA GLY A 295 5.37 4.38 7.74
C GLY A 295 5.07 3.87 6.33
N GLY A 296 5.17 2.57 6.14
CA GLY A 296 4.83 1.92 4.87
C GLY A 296 3.38 1.47 4.78
N GLU A 297 3.05 0.87 3.64
CA GLU A 297 1.75 0.26 3.28
C GLU A 297 0.56 1.24 3.21
N ASP A 298 0.80 2.54 3.03
CA ASP A 298 -0.28 3.51 2.77
C ASP A 298 -0.75 3.45 1.31
N HIS A 299 0.14 3.09 0.37
CA HIS A 299 -0.08 3.03 -1.07
C HIS A 299 -0.68 4.31 -1.66
N CYS A 300 -0.33 5.44 -1.07
CA CYS A 300 -0.54 6.77 -1.63
C CYS A 300 0.38 6.98 -2.84
N LEU A 301 0.07 7.94 -3.70
CA LEU A 301 0.97 8.32 -4.78
C LEU A 301 1.76 9.57 -4.41
N VAL A 302 3.06 9.57 -4.63
CA VAL A 302 3.89 10.78 -4.55
C VAL A 302 4.52 11.05 -5.90
N ALA A 303 4.43 12.30 -6.35
CA ALA A 303 4.93 12.72 -7.65
C ALA A 303 5.62 14.08 -7.59
N THR A 304 6.47 14.32 -8.59
CA THR A 304 7.10 15.63 -8.82
C THR A 304 6.47 16.32 -10.02
N PHE A 305 6.28 17.62 -9.92
CA PHE A 305 5.63 18.44 -10.96
C PHE A 305 6.40 19.73 -11.20
N PRO A 306 6.49 20.22 -12.46
CA PRO A 306 7.03 21.53 -12.75
C PRO A 306 6.33 22.64 -11.94
N PRO A 307 7.01 23.73 -11.58
CA PRO A 307 6.51 24.74 -10.65
C PRO A 307 5.22 25.45 -11.11
N GLY A 308 4.95 25.52 -12.42
CA GLY A 308 3.77 26.18 -13.01
C GLY A 308 2.50 25.34 -13.09
N VAL A 309 2.56 24.03 -12.79
CA VAL A 309 1.41 23.14 -12.92
C VAL A 309 0.37 23.42 -11.85
N ALA A 310 -0.87 23.65 -12.21
CA ALA A 310 -1.98 23.75 -11.26
C ALA A 310 -2.40 22.35 -10.82
N LEU A 311 -2.17 22.02 -9.53
CA LEU A 311 -2.54 20.72 -8.97
C LEU A 311 -4.00 20.72 -8.50
N PRO A 312 -4.79 19.69 -8.83
CA PRO A 312 -6.15 19.54 -8.34
C PRO A 312 -6.20 19.27 -6.82
N PRO A 313 -7.37 19.43 -6.18
CA PRO A 313 -7.51 19.32 -4.72
C PRO A 313 -7.05 17.99 -4.10
N GLY A 314 -6.99 16.91 -4.88
CA GLY A 314 -6.48 15.60 -4.43
C GLY A 314 -4.99 15.57 -4.14
N TRP A 315 -4.22 16.54 -4.67
CA TRP A 315 -2.78 16.63 -4.51
C TRP A 315 -2.37 17.72 -3.50
N ARG A 316 -1.52 17.36 -2.57
CA ARG A 316 -0.97 18.28 -1.55
C ARG A 316 0.54 18.41 -1.73
N VAL A 317 1.03 19.64 -1.96
CA VAL A 317 2.46 19.91 -2.05
C VAL A 317 3.10 19.73 -0.66
N ILE A 318 4.17 18.92 -0.60
CA ILE A 318 4.85 18.53 0.65
C ILE A 318 6.34 18.87 0.66
N GLY A 319 6.90 19.31 -0.47
CA GLY A 319 8.33 19.58 -0.58
C GLY A 319 8.69 20.13 -1.95
N GLU A 320 9.98 20.14 -2.22
CA GLU A 320 10.57 20.61 -3.46
C GLU A 320 11.80 19.81 -3.86
N VAL A 321 12.08 19.78 -5.15
CA VAL A 321 13.29 19.20 -5.73
C VAL A 321 14.35 20.30 -5.87
N ARG A 322 15.56 20.03 -5.37
CA ARG A 322 16.68 20.98 -5.36
C ARG A 322 17.89 20.42 -6.11
N PRO A 323 18.84 21.29 -6.50
CA PRO A 323 20.16 20.82 -6.96
C PRO A 323 20.87 20.06 -5.83
N GLY A 324 21.51 18.94 -6.18
CA GLY A 324 22.22 18.08 -5.22
C GLY A 324 21.77 16.63 -5.33
N ARG A 325 21.97 15.82 -4.30
CA ARG A 325 21.57 14.41 -4.24
C ARG A 325 21.06 14.03 -2.87
N GLY A 326 20.12 13.08 -2.82
CA GLY A 326 19.60 12.45 -1.61
C GLY A 326 18.35 13.12 -1.06
N MET A 327 18.12 12.94 0.24
CA MET A 327 16.90 13.35 0.93
C MET A 327 17.19 14.32 2.06
N ARG A 328 16.32 15.32 2.26
CA ARG A 328 16.30 16.20 3.42
C ARG A 328 14.88 16.34 3.97
N VAL A 329 14.83 16.65 5.25
CA VAL A 329 13.60 17.03 5.95
C VAL A 329 13.88 18.38 6.63
N ASP A 330 13.11 19.40 6.29
CA ASP A 330 13.29 20.78 6.76
C ASP A 330 14.73 21.29 6.55
N GLY A 331 15.32 21.00 5.37
CA GLY A 331 16.67 21.41 4.99
C GLY A 331 17.80 20.62 5.66
N ARG A 332 17.51 19.59 6.48
CA ARG A 332 18.49 18.78 7.21
C ARG A 332 18.50 17.34 6.71
N GLU A 333 19.66 16.70 6.75
CA GLU A 333 19.73 15.26 6.50
C GLU A 333 18.94 14.49 7.56
N TRP A 334 18.20 13.48 7.11
CA TRP A 334 17.44 12.61 8.02
C TRP A 334 18.36 11.60 8.68
N ALA A 335 18.41 11.59 10.02
CA ALA A 335 19.32 10.73 10.80
C ALA A 335 18.71 9.37 11.22
N GLY A 336 17.45 9.08 10.86
CA GLY A 336 16.74 7.87 11.23
C GLY A 336 16.58 6.89 10.08
N ALA A 337 15.92 5.75 10.34
CA ALA A 337 15.44 4.86 9.27
C ALA A 337 14.49 5.63 8.36
N THR A 338 14.58 5.41 7.06
CA THR A 338 13.75 6.10 6.06
C THR A 338 12.45 5.38 5.78
N GLY A 339 12.37 4.08 6.10
CA GLY A 339 11.23 3.21 5.84
C GLY A 339 11.50 1.78 6.24
N TRP A 340 10.69 0.87 5.66
CA TRP A 340 10.80 -0.56 5.86
C TRP A 340 11.86 -1.18 4.93
N ASP A 341 12.60 -2.19 5.44
CA ASP A 341 13.50 -3.03 4.65
C ASP A 341 13.17 -4.50 4.92
N HIS A 342 12.81 -5.23 3.87
CA HIS A 342 12.42 -6.64 3.95
C HIS A 342 13.53 -7.56 4.45
N PHE A 343 14.79 -7.18 4.29
CA PHE A 343 15.98 -7.97 4.62
C PHE A 343 16.78 -7.39 5.80
N ALA A 344 16.37 -6.26 6.36
CA ALA A 344 16.98 -5.74 7.57
C ALA A 344 16.75 -6.72 8.74
N PRO A 345 17.76 -6.97 9.60
CA PRO A 345 17.56 -7.76 10.81
C PRO A 345 16.53 -7.05 11.70
N GLY A 346 15.48 -7.79 12.09
CA GLY A 346 14.37 -7.32 12.92
C GLY A 346 14.76 -7.16 14.38
#